data_68667d651918858e9d9cc38b556e68e6
#
_entry.id   68667d651918858e9d9cc38b556e68e6
#
_cell.length_a   1.000
_cell.length_b   1.000
_cell.length_c   1.000
_cell.angle_alpha   90.00
_cell.angle_beta   90.00
_cell.angle_gamma   90.00
#
_symmetry.space_group_name_H-M   'P 1'
#
loop_
_entity.id
_entity.type
_entity.pdbx_description
1 polymer ?
#
loop_
_entity_poly.entity_id
_entity_poly.type
_entity_poly.pdbx_seq_one_letter_code
_entity_poly.pdbx_strand_id
1 'polypeptide(L)'
;KNLFFLSIFCALSTSTRIIGLLLPLSFFLTIFLKGISENKLIKNLKIIIFFIFFYLIFLFLHWPYLWTLSFEQWTNFFSPFFQAMNPTVFFNGEYYQSKYLPISYLPLWIILTTPFHITVLSCIGFFFMTKRFYKRYIRIESNTKKICYDLWSSRKENFDLVIFFNFLLVILLYFSVI
;
A
#
# COMPACT_ATOMS: atom_id res chain seq x y z
N LYS A 1 -13.05 9.06 16.16
CA LYS A 1 -13.04 10.15 15.15
C LYS A 1 -12.01 9.92 14.05
N ASN A 2 -10.74 9.63 14.36
CA ASN A 2 -9.68 9.51 13.37
C ASN A 2 -9.87 8.33 12.38
N LEU A 3 -10.44 7.20 12.83
CA LEU A 3 -10.72 6.05 11.97
C LEU A 3 -11.80 6.33 10.93
N PHE A 4 -12.81 7.09 11.31
CA PHE A 4 -13.88 7.52 10.43
C PHE A 4 -13.35 8.37 9.27
N PHE A 5 -12.54 9.39 9.56
CA PHE A 5 -11.91 10.20 8.53
C PHE A 5 -10.95 9.38 7.65
N LEU A 6 -10.19 8.46 8.26
CA LEU A 6 -9.30 7.58 7.50
C LEU A 6 -10.09 6.72 6.50
N SER A 7 -11.24 6.15 6.90
CA SER A 7 -12.07 5.36 5.99
C SER A 7 -12.63 6.17 4.83
N ILE A 8 -13.03 7.44 5.06
CA ILE A 8 -13.45 8.36 3.99
C ILE A 8 -12.31 8.60 3.00
N PHE A 9 -11.13 8.99 3.47
CA PHE A 9 -10.01 9.29 2.58
C PHE A 9 -9.53 8.05 1.80
N CYS A 10 -9.54 6.88 2.43
CA CYS A 10 -9.25 5.62 1.74
C CYS A 10 -10.29 5.30 0.65
N ALA A 11 -11.58 5.51 0.94
CA ALA A 11 -12.65 5.29 -0.03
C ALA A 11 -12.56 6.26 -1.21
N LEU A 12 -12.31 7.54 -0.95
CA LEU A 12 -12.08 8.56 -1.98
C LEU A 12 -10.88 8.21 -2.86
N SER A 13 -9.77 7.81 -2.25
CA SER A 13 -8.57 7.41 -2.99
C SER A 13 -8.84 6.20 -3.89
N THR A 14 -9.58 5.20 -3.40
CA THR A 14 -9.92 3.99 -4.17
C THR A 14 -10.91 4.28 -5.29
N SER A 15 -11.88 5.17 -5.07
CA SER A 15 -12.86 5.55 -6.10
C SER A 15 -12.25 6.37 -7.23
N THR A 16 -11.18 7.12 -6.97
CA THR A 16 -10.47 7.87 -8.02
C THR A 16 -9.54 7.00 -8.84
N ARG A 17 -8.83 6.08 -8.20
CA ARG A 17 -7.96 5.10 -8.87
C ARG A 17 -7.93 3.80 -8.08
N ILE A 18 -8.08 2.67 -8.76
CA ILE A 18 -8.08 1.34 -8.13
C ILE A 18 -6.79 1.07 -7.33
N ILE A 19 -5.67 1.67 -7.73
CA ILE A 19 -4.40 1.59 -7.00
C ILE A 19 -4.50 2.20 -5.59
N GLY A 20 -5.49 3.07 -5.35
CA GLY A 20 -5.80 3.60 -4.01
C GLY A 20 -6.19 2.52 -2.99
N LEU A 21 -6.52 1.30 -3.45
CA LEU A 21 -6.74 0.11 -2.61
C LEU A 21 -5.49 -0.26 -1.77
N LEU A 22 -4.31 0.19 -2.18
CA LEU A 22 -3.08 -0.01 -1.41
C LEU A 22 -3.12 0.67 -0.03
N LEU A 23 -3.84 1.79 0.11
CA LEU A 23 -3.94 2.50 1.39
C LEU A 23 -4.69 1.68 2.47
N PRO A 24 -5.93 1.21 2.23
CA PRO A 24 -6.60 0.33 3.18
C PRO A 24 -5.83 -0.97 3.43
N LEU A 25 -5.19 -1.54 2.40
CA LEU A 25 -4.40 -2.76 2.53
C LEU A 25 -3.20 -2.55 3.48
N SER A 26 -2.45 -1.44 3.31
CA SER A 26 -1.33 -1.10 4.20
C SER A 26 -1.79 -0.84 5.64
N PHE A 27 -2.97 -0.24 5.81
CA PHE A 27 -3.56 -0.03 7.13
C PHE A 27 -3.91 -1.36 7.81
N PHE A 28 -4.53 -2.31 7.09
CA PHE A 28 -4.84 -3.64 7.63
C PHE A 28 -3.58 -4.38 8.04
N LEU A 29 -2.57 -4.38 7.19
CA LEU A 29 -1.31 -5.04 7.45
C LEU A 29 -0.62 -4.48 8.70
N THR A 30 -0.63 -3.16 8.84
CA THR A 30 -0.05 -2.46 10.00
C THR A 30 -0.76 -2.83 11.31
N ILE A 31 -2.10 -2.82 11.32
CA ILE A 31 -2.89 -3.17 12.50
C ILE A 31 -2.76 -4.65 12.83
N PHE A 32 -2.72 -5.52 11.83
CA PHE A 32 -2.57 -6.95 12.01
C PHE A 32 -1.22 -7.28 12.66
N LEU A 33 -0.12 -6.73 12.13
CA LEU A 33 1.21 -6.92 12.70
C LEU A 33 1.32 -6.37 14.12
N LYS A 34 0.74 -5.19 14.36
CA LYS A 34 0.67 -4.62 15.70
C LYS A 34 -0.14 -5.50 16.65
N GLY A 35 -1.22 -6.11 16.16
CA GLY A 35 -2.05 -7.04 16.93
C GLY A 35 -1.29 -8.29 17.36
N ILE A 36 -0.46 -8.84 16.48
CA ILE A 36 0.41 -9.98 16.79
C ILE A 36 1.46 -9.56 17.83
N SER A 37 2.14 -8.43 17.60
CA SER A 37 3.21 -7.94 18.47
C SER A 37 2.72 -7.63 19.90
N GLU A 38 1.52 -7.07 20.06
CA GLU A 38 0.97 -6.65 21.36
C GLU A 38 0.07 -7.70 22.03
N ASN A 39 -0.14 -8.87 21.43
CA ASN A 39 -1.13 -9.88 21.87
C ASN A 39 -2.56 -9.32 22.06
N LYS A 40 -2.93 -8.30 21.27
CA LYS A 40 -4.22 -7.62 21.31
C LYS A 40 -5.05 -7.84 20.04
N LEU A 41 -4.95 -9.01 19.43
CA LEU A 41 -5.59 -9.33 18.16
C LEU A 41 -7.10 -9.06 18.17
N ILE A 42 -7.82 -9.46 19.22
CA ILE A 42 -9.28 -9.29 19.32
C ILE A 42 -9.68 -7.82 19.33
N LYS A 43 -8.92 -6.98 20.04
CA LYS A 43 -9.17 -5.52 20.07
C LYS A 43 -8.93 -4.90 18.70
N ASN A 44 -7.88 -5.33 18.03
CA ASN A 44 -7.52 -4.82 16.71
C ASN A 44 -8.47 -5.32 15.63
N LEU A 45 -9.02 -6.52 15.75
CA LEU A 45 -10.09 -7.01 14.86
C LEU A 45 -11.35 -6.12 14.90
N LYS A 46 -11.78 -5.68 16.09
CA LYS A 46 -12.90 -4.72 16.19
C LYS A 46 -12.62 -3.42 15.44
N ILE A 47 -11.39 -2.91 15.50
CA ILE A 47 -10.97 -1.71 14.77
C ILE A 47 -11.03 -1.95 13.26
N ILE A 48 -10.56 -3.11 12.81
CA ILE A 48 -10.57 -3.49 11.39
C ILE A 48 -12.02 -3.61 10.89
N ILE A 49 -12.90 -4.30 11.61
CA ILE A 49 -14.31 -4.47 11.23
C ILE A 49 -15.00 -3.11 11.11
N PHE A 50 -14.80 -2.23 12.10
CA PHE A 50 -15.36 -0.88 12.09
C PHE A 50 -14.84 -0.06 10.89
N PHE A 51 -13.56 -0.15 10.59
CA PHE A 51 -12.97 0.52 9.44
C PHE A 51 -13.54 -0.02 8.12
N ILE A 52 -13.62 -1.36 7.93
CA ILE A 52 -14.17 -1.97 6.72
C ILE A 52 -15.61 -1.53 6.51
N PHE A 53 -16.42 -1.52 7.56
CA PHE A 53 -17.83 -1.11 7.48
C PHE A 53 -17.98 0.31 6.91
N PHE A 54 -17.28 1.28 7.49
CA PHE A 54 -17.34 2.66 7.01
C PHE A 54 -16.68 2.81 5.62
N TYR A 55 -15.56 2.13 5.38
CA TYR A 55 -14.88 2.15 4.10
C TYR A 55 -15.81 1.68 2.96
N LEU A 56 -16.50 0.56 3.14
CA LEU A 56 -17.43 0.04 2.12
C LEU A 56 -18.62 0.96 1.90
N ILE A 57 -19.19 1.55 2.95
CA ILE A 57 -20.28 2.52 2.82
C ILE A 57 -19.82 3.73 2.00
N PHE A 58 -18.68 4.33 2.35
CA PHE A 58 -18.18 5.49 1.62
C PHE A 58 -17.73 5.15 0.21
N LEU A 59 -17.16 3.98 0.00
CA LEU A 59 -16.79 3.50 -1.33
C LEU A 59 -18.04 3.37 -2.22
N PHE A 60 -19.09 2.75 -1.72
CA PHE A 60 -20.36 2.61 -2.43
C PHE A 60 -20.99 3.97 -2.74
N LEU A 61 -21.00 4.90 -1.76
CA LEU A 61 -21.53 6.24 -1.97
C LEU A 61 -20.76 7.06 -3.00
N HIS A 62 -19.43 6.93 -3.02
CA HIS A 62 -18.57 7.74 -3.89
C HIS A 62 -18.26 7.13 -5.26
N TRP A 63 -18.63 5.87 -5.48
CA TRP A 63 -18.38 5.19 -6.73
C TRP A 63 -19.69 4.80 -7.43
N PRO A 64 -20.29 5.71 -8.21
CA PRO A 64 -21.58 5.47 -8.87
C PRO A 64 -21.61 4.25 -9.79
N TYR A 65 -20.46 3.87 -10.34
CA TYR A 65 -20.33 2.65 -11.15
C TYR A 65 -20.79 1.39 -10.40
N LEU A 66 -20.58 1.32 -9.09
CA LEU A 66 -21.03 0.18 -8.27
C LEU A 66 -22.55 0.05 -8.19
N TRP A 67 -23.30 1.14 -8.45
CA TRP A 67 -24.78 1.13 -8.39
C TRP A 67 -25.41 0.50 -9.62
N THR A 68 -24.69 0.52 -10.75
CA THR A 68 -25.18 0.03 -12.04
C THR A 68 -24.79 -1.43 -12.32
N LEU A 69 -24.00 -2.05 -11.44
CA LEU A 69 -23.52 -3.42 -11.61
C LEU A 69 -24.64 -4.44 -11.36
N SER A 70 -24.87 -5.31 -12.32
CA SER A 70 -25.67 -6.53 -12.12
C SER A 70 -24.91 -7.54 -11.24
N PHE A 71 -25.62 -8.53 -10.68
CA PHE A 71 -24.99 -9.56 -9.83
C PHE A 71 -23.87 -10.31 -10.56
N GLU A 72 -24.04 -10.58 -11.84
CA GLU A 72 -23.05 -11.24 -12.70
C GLU A 72 -21.82 -10.36 -12.94
N GLN A 73 -22.01 -9.05 -13.04
CA GLN A 73 -20.91 -8.09 -13.15
C GLN A 73 -20.15 -7.92 -11.83
N TRP A 74 -20.80 -8.08 -10.68
CA TRP A 74 -20.14 -8.09 -9.38
C TRP A 74 -19.15 -9.25 -9.23
N THR A 75 -19.52 -10.46 -9.68
CA THR A 75 -18.63 -11.63 -9.65
C THR A 75 -17.40 -11.45 -10.55
N ASN A 76 -17.58 -10.74 -11.66
CA ASN A 76 -16.54 -10.47 -12.65
C ASN A 76 -15.90 -9.08 -12.50
N PHE A 77 -16.19 -8.36 -11.41
CA PHE A 77 -15.77 -6.97 -11.23
C PHE A 77 -14.26 -6.74 -11.40
N PHE A 78 -13.45 -7.67 -10.93
CA PHE A 78 -12.00 -7.56 -11.05
C PHE A 78 -11.45 -8.03 -12.40
N SER A 79 -12.20 -8.80 -13.18
CA SER A 79 -11.70 -9.38 -14.43
C SER A 79 -11.25 -8.32 -15.46
N PRO A 80 -11.95 -7.19 -15.69
CA PRO A 80 -11.49 -6.14 -16.58
C PRO A 80 -10.19 -5.45 -16.15
N PHE A 81 -9.90 -5.42 -14.86
CA PHE A 81 -8.68 -4.83 -14.33
C PHE A 81 -7.47 -5.77 -14.47
N PHE A 82 -7.72 -7.08 -14.50
CA PHE A 82 -6.69 -8.10 -14.74
C PHE A 82 -6.57 -8.49 -16.21
N GLN A 83 -7.65 -8.34 -17.00
CA GLN A 83 -7.60 -8.40 -18.45
C GLN A 83 -7.04 -7.09 -18.97
N ALA A 84 -5.77 -6.84 -18.66
CA ALA A 84 -5.09 -5.67 -19.14
C ALA A 84 -5.25 -5.60 -20.66
N MET A 85 -5.85 -4.53 -21.17
CA MET A 85 -5.59 -4.09 -22.53
C MET A 85 -4.08 -4.19 -22.70
N ASN A 86 -3.62 -4.89 -23.73
CA ASN A 86 -2.20 -5.05 -24.01
C ASN A 86 -1.74 -3.84 -24.86
N PRO A 87 -1.68 -2.62 -24.30
CA PRO A 87 -1.27 -1.45 -25.07
C PRO A 87 0.20 -1.62 -25.45
N THR A 88 0.50 -1.21 -26.65
CA THR A 88 1.88 -1.06 -27.08
C THR A 88 2.48 0.19 -26.43
N VAL A 89 3.60 0.03 -25.78
CA VAL A 89 4.33 1.10 -25.10
C VAL A 89 5.65 1.33 -25.84
N PHE A 90 5.94 2.59 -26.17
CA PHE A 90 7.24 2.97 -26.74
C PHE A 90 8.26 3.15 -25.61
N PHE A 91 9.32 2.38 -25.65
CA PHE A 91 10.38 2.43 -24.65
C PHE A 91 11.74 2.18 -25.27
N ASN A 92 12.71 3.04 -24.99
CA ASN A 92 14.10 2.94 -25.44
C ASN A 92 14.28 2.77 -26.96
N GLY A 93 13.40 3.39 -27.76
CA GLY A 93 13.46 3.33 -29.22
C GLY A 93 12.68 2.20 -29.87
N GLU A 94 12.05 1.32 -29.09
CA GLU A 94 11.30 0.17 -29.56
C GLU A 94 9.87 0.14 -28.99
N TYR A 95 8.95 -0.55 -29.71
CA TYR A 95 7.58 -0.77 -29.26
C TYR A 95 7.47 -2.13 -28.57
N TYR A 96 7.10 -2.12 -27.31
CA TYR A 96 6.81 -3.31 -26.52
C TYR A 96 5.33 -3.44 -26.23
N GLN A 97 4.81 -4.64 -26.25
CA GLN A 97 3.52 -4.92 -25.64
C GLN A 97 3.68 -4.84 -24.12
N SER A 98 2.69 -4.30 -23.40
CA SER A 98 2.78 -4.09 -21.95
C SER A 98 3.14 -5.36 -21.17
N LYS A 99 2.78 -6.52 -21.70
CA LYS A 99 3.09 -7.83 -21.13
C LYS A 99 4.58 -8.23 -21.23
N TYR A 100 5.33 -7.63 -22.15
CA TYR A 100 6.74 -7.95 -22.40
C TYR A 100 7.66 -6.77 -22.10
N LEU A 101 7.22 -5.84 -21.25
CA LEU A 101 8.03 -4.70 -20.85
C LEU A 101 9.26 -5.14 -20.05
N PRO A 102 10.43 -4.58 -20.32
CA PRO A 102 11.64 -4.88 -19.54
C PRO A 102 11.50 -4.38 -18.09
N ILE A 103 12.11 -5.09 -17.15
CA ILE A 103 12.08 -4.78 -15.72
C ILE A 103 12.56 -3.34 -15.42
N SER A 104 13.45 -2.81 -16.25
CA SER A 104 13.97 -1.43 -16.15
C SER A 104 12.93 -0.34 -16.50
N TYR A 105 11.82 -0.70 -17.14
CA TYR A 105 10.81 0.27 -17.59
C TYR A 105 10.23 1.08 -16.43
N LEU A 106 9.72 0.43 -15.40
CA LEU A 106 9.04 1.11 -14.29
C LEU A 106 9.98 2.02 -13.48
N PRO A 107 11.19 1.57 -13.05
CA PRO A 107 12.12 2.45 -12.36
C PRO A 107 12.51 3.67 -13.19
N LEU A 108 12.78 3.47 -14.48
CA LEU A 108 13.18 4.55 -15.37
C LEU A 108 12.02 5.53 -15.60
N TRP A 109 10.81 5.00 -15.80
CA TRP A 109 9.60 5.82 -15.94
C TRP A 109 9.32 6.66 -14.69
N ILE A 110 9.43 6.08 -13.50
CA ILE A 110 9.27 6.81 -12.23
C ILE A 110 10.30 7.95 -12.13
N ILE A 111 11.57 7.67 -12.43
CA ILE A 111 12.64 8.68 -12.35
C ILE A 111 12.40 9.83 -13.35
N LEU A 112 11.94 9.52 -14.55
CA LEU A 112 11.70 10.51 -15.59
C LEU A 112 10.43 11.35 -15.37
N THR A 113 9.38 10.73 -14.82
CA THR A 113 8.08 11.40 -14.63
C THR A 113 7.97 12.15 -13.30
N THR A 114 8.72 11.74 -12.27
CA THR A 114 8.72 12.45 -10.99
C THR A 114 9.63 13.67 -11.03
N PRO A 115 9.18 14.83 -10.53
CA PRO A 115 10.03 16.00 -10.39
C PRO A 115 11.29 15.68 -9.57
N PHE A 116 12.44 16.16 -10.04
CA PHE A 116 13.75 15.85 -9.47
C PHE A 116 13.84 16.09 -7.95
N HIS A 117 13.27 17.20 -7.46
CA HIS A 117 13.25 17.50 -6.02
C HIS A 117 12.48 16.45 -5.18
N ILE A 118 11.40 15.89 -5.72
CA ILE A 118 10.63 14.82 -5.04
C ILE A 118 11.45 13.54 -4.99
N THR A 119 12.14 13.19 -6.07
CA THR A 119 13.01 12.02 -6.13
C THR A 119 14.15 12.13 -5.13
N VAL A 120 14.82 13.29 -5.04
CA VAL A 120 15.89 13.53 -4.07
C VAL A 120 15.37 13.43 -2.64
N LEU A 121 14.24 14.08 -2.33
CA LEU A 121 13.65 14.04 -0.99
C LEU A 121 13.22 12.61 -0.60
N SER A 122 12.68 11.84 -1.53
CA SER A 122 12.30 10.45 -1.26
C SER A 122 13.52 9.56 -1.00
N CYS A 123 14.62 9.73 -1.74
CA CYS A 123 15.88 9.02 -1.47
C CYS A 123 16.45 9.36 -0.09
N ILE A 124 16.47 10.65 0.27
CA ILE A 124 16.91 11.10 1.59
C ILE A 124 16.02 10.51 2.69
N GLY A 125 14.71 10.58 2.53
CA GLY A 125 13.74 10.02 3.45
C GLY A 125 13.91 8.51 3.64
N PHE A 126 14.08 7.78 2.56
CA PHE A 126 14.33 6.34 2.57
C PHE A 126 15.65 6.00 3.28
N PHE A 127 16.71 6.76 3.04
CA PHE A 127 17.99 6.60 3.73
C PHE A 127 17.85 6.78 5.25
N PHE A 128 17.15 7.82 5.71
CA PHE A 128 16.94 8.04 7.15
C PHE A 128 16.04 6.97 7.77
N MET A 129 15.04 6.49 7.04
CA MET A 129 14.17 5.41 7.49
C MET A 129 14.96 4.10 7.66
N THR A 130 15.74 3.70 6.66
CA THR A 130 16.57 2.49 6.72
C THR A 130 17.63 2.57 7.82
N LYS A 131 18.25 3.74 8.01
CA LYS A 131 19.20 3.97 9.11
C LYS A 131 18.54 3.80 10.49
N ARG A 132 17.31 4.31 10.68
CA ARG A 132 16.54 4.12 11.93
C ARG A 132 16.20 2.65 12.14
N PHE A 133 15.74 1.97 11.10
CA PHE A 133 15.41 0.55 11.11
C PHE A 133 16.64 -0.30 11.48
N TYR A 134 17.78 -0.05 10.83
CA TYR A 134 19.02 -0.76 11.07
C TYR A 134 19.55 -0.56 12.52
N LYS A 135 19.59 0.68 13.01
CA LYS A 135 20.00 0.97 14.39
C LYS A 135 19.13 0.25 15.42
N ARG A 136 17.86 0.07 15.09
CA ARG A 136 16.91 -0.60 15.94
C ARG A 136 17.11 -2.11 15.94
N TYR A 137 17.34 -2.70 14.77
CA TYR A 137 17.64 -4.11 14.62
C TYR A 137 18.87 -4.52 15.44
N ILE A 138 19.96 -3.75 15.35
CA ILE A 138 21.19 -4.01 16.15
C ILE A 138 20.93 -3.86 17.65
N ARG A 139 20.13 -2.86 18.07
CA ARG A 139 19.79 -2.69 19.49
C ARG A 139 18.97 -3.86 20.04
N ILE A 140 18.18 -4.50 19.20
CA ILE A 140 17.43 -5.71 19.55
C ILE A 140 18.37 -6.88 19.76
N GLU A 141 19.32 -7.08 18.87
CA GLU A 141 20.26 -8.21 18.94
C GLU A 141 21.17 -8.15 20.17
N SER A 142 21.51 -6.95 20.64
CA SER A 142 22.34 -6.74 21.84
C SER A 142 21.59 -6.93 23.17
N ASN A 143 20.24 -6.97 23.19
CA ASN A 143 19.44 -6.93 24.42
C ASN A 143 18.37 -8.03 24.45
N THR A 144 18.81 -9.28 24.46
CA THR A 144 18.05 -10.51 24.18
C THR A 144 16.84 -10.88 25.06
N LYS A 145 16.43 -10.10 26.04
CA LYS A 145 15.34 -10.50 26.99
C LYS A 145 14.04 -9.68 26.97
N LYS A 146 13.93 -8.54 26.23
CA LYS A 146 12.69 -7.71 26.21
C LYS A 146 12.21 -7.32 24.80
N ILE A 147 12.41 -8.11 23.83
CA ILE A 147 12.69 -7.69 22.46
C ILE A 147 11.47 -7.54 21.57
N CYS A 148 10.44 -8.37 21.68
CA CYS A 148 9.38 -8.40 20.68
C CYS A 148 8.24 -7.38 20.91
N TYR A 149 8.06 -6.87 22.11
CA TYR A 149 6.87 -6.07 22.45
C TYR A 149 7.02 -4.56 22.20
N ASP A 150 8.24 -4.06 22.08
CA ASP A 150 8.52 -2.61 22.01
C ASP A 150 8.87 -2.10 20.61
N LEU A 151 8.93 -2.99 19.62
CA LEU A 151 9.48 -2.67 18.30
C LEU A 151 8.67 -1.58 17.54
N TRP A 152 7.38 -1.47 17.82
CA TRP A 152 6.43 -0.63 17.08
C TRP A 152 5.54 0.20 17.98
N SER A 153 6.00 0.51 19.19
CA SER A 153 5.21 1.18 20.22
C SER A 153 5.08 2.69 20.00
N SER A 154 6.08 3.34 19.40
CA SER A 154 6.04 4.79 19.17
C SER A 154 5.31 5.17 17.88
N ARG A 155 4.68 6.36 17.87
CA ARG A 155 3.97 6.89 16.70
C ARG A 155 4.88 7.03 15.46
N LYS A 156 6.15 7.40 15.66
CA LYS A 156 7.14 7.53 14.57
C LYS A 156 7.45 6.17 13.93
N GLU A 157 7.52 5.13 14.73
CA GLU A 157 7.80 3.78 14.27
C GLU A 157 6.66 3.16 13.49
N ASN A 158 5.43 3.40 13.92
CA ASN A 158 4.26 3.01 13.16
C ASN A 158 4.23 3.69 11.78
N PHE A 159 4.66 4.95 11.70
CA PHE A 159 4.73 5.68 10.44
C PHE A 159 5.82 5.10 9.51
N ASP A 160 7.02 4.83 10.02
CA ASP A 160 8.10 4.20 9.26
C ASP A 160 7.68 2.81 8.74
N LEU A 161 6.92 2.06 9.52
CA LEU A 161 6.38 0.76 9.12
C LEU A 161 5.36 0.88 7.99
N VAL A 162 4.43 1.83 8.08
CA VAL A 162 3.45 2.09 7.00
C VAL A 162 4.16 2.44 5.70
N ILE A 163 5.17 3.30 5.72
CA ILE A 163 5.95 3.66 4.53
C ILE A 163 6.66 2.42 3.97
N PHE A 164 7.31 1.63 4.82
CA PHE A 164 8.02 0.42 4.39
C PHE A 164 7.09 -0.58 3.72
N PHE A 165 5.92 -0.86 4.30
CA PHE A 165 4.95 -1.77 3.71
C PHE A 165 4.34 -1.25 2.42
N ASN A 166 4.04 0.04 2.33
CA ASN A 166 3.58 0.62 1.06
C ASN A 166 4.62 0.44 -0.05
N PHE A 167 5.88 0.69 0.26
CA PHE A 167 6.97 0.49 -0.70
C PHE A 167 7.11 -0.98 -1.11
N LEU A 168 7.06 -1.90 -0.16
CA LEU A 168 7.15 -3.34 -0.41
C LEU A 168 5.95 -3.84 -1.23
N LEU A 169 4.73 -3.37 -0.94
CA LEU A 169 3.53 -3.70 -1.71
C LEU A 169 3.63 -3.23 -3.16
N VAL A 170 4.14 -2.02 -3.41
CA VAL A 170 4.34 -1.52 -4.78
C VAL A 170 5.33 -2.42 -5.53
N ILE A 171 6.43 -2.83 -4.90
CA ILE A 171 7.40 -3.75 -5.51
C ILE A 171 6.75 -5.10 -5.79
N LEU A 172 6.04 -5.69 -4.83
CA LEU A 172 5.37 -6.99 -5.01
C LEU A 172 4.34 -6.96 -6.15
N LEU A 173 3.53 -5.90 -6.22
CA LEU A 173 2.58 -5.72 -7.31
C LEU A 173 3.28 -5.60 -8.66
N TYR A 174 4.39 -4.88 -8.73
CA TYR A 174 5.17 -4.78 -9.95
C TYR A 174 5.65 -6.16 -10.44
N PHE A 175 6.23 -6.97 -9.56
CA PHE A 175 6.65 -8.33 -9.90
C PHE A 175 5.50 -9.30 -10.18
N SER A 176 4.30 -9.05 -9.67
CA SER A 176 3.13 -9.90 -9.94
C SER A 176 2.47 -9.61 -11.31
N VAL A 177 2.75 -8.45 -11.91
CA VAL A 177 2.18 -8.01 -13.20
C VAL A 177 3.12 -8.35 -14.39
N ILE A 178 4.41 -8.55 -14.11
CA ILE A 178 5.41 -9.01 -15.09
C ILE A 178 5.48 -10.53 -15.09
#